data_b09da019129c249d2679910d9bfb56be
#
_entry.id   b09da019129c249d2679910d9bfb56be
#
_cell.length_a   1.000
_cell.length_b   1.000
_cell.length_c   1.000
_cell.angle_alpha   90.00
_cell.angle_beta   90.00
_cell.angle_gamma   90.00
#
_symmetry.space_group_name_H-M   'P 1'
#
loop_
_entity.id
_entity.type
_entity.pdbx_description
1 polymer ?
#
loop_
_entity_poly.entity_id
_entity_poly.type
_entity_poly.pdbx_seq_one_letter_code
_entity_poly.pdbx_strand_id
1 'polypeptide(L)'
;MVEFTINGKKASAEEGETILNAARREGFDIPTLCYHDTLGSDGRCRLCMVEVRKGSRKRLVTSCLYPVESGIEVFTESPDVLLVRKTVLELLLARCPNSETIQYLAKEHGVDTIRYSKDNDKGKCILCNLCVKTCEFNVGVAALCMSGKGPLKKVTTPYGEPSHDCIGCGACVAICPTGHIYMEDKDGVRTIWNKRFELARCPKCNRYHAPLEQLEFIAARSGTPVEQLLICPSCK
;
A
#
# COMPACT_ATOMS: atom_id res chain seq x y z
N MET A 1 -17.89 -10.07 21.30
CA MET A 1 -17.63 -11.07 20.22
C MET A 1 -18.87 -11.12 19.34
N VAL A 2 -18.70 -11.06 18.03
CA VAL A 2 -19.74 -11.12 17.01
C VAL A 2 -19.62 -12.44 16.27
N GLU A 3 -20.66 -13.25 16.20
CA GLU A 3 -20.65 -14.54 15.49
C GLU A 3 -21.15 -14.38 14.05
N PHE A 4 -20.47 -15.04 13.11
CA PHE A 4 -20.77 -15.03 11.69
C PHE A 4 -20.21 -16.28 11.01
N THR A 5 -20.35 -16.40 9.69
CA THR A 5 -19.73 -17.50 8.94
C THR A 5 -18.89 -16.99 7.77
N ILE A 6 -17.80 -17.70 7.44
CA ILE A 6 -16.98 -17.47 6.24
C ILE A 6 -16.96 -18.77 5.45
N ASN A 7 -17.48 -18.76 4.22
CA ASN A 7 -17.59 -19.93 3.35
C ASN A 7 -18.23 -21.14 4.07
N GLY A 8 -19.24 -20.88 4.91
CA GLY A 8 -19.93 -21.90 5.71
C GLY A 8 -19.22 -22.34 7.00
N LYS A 9 -17.98 -21.89 7.26
CA LYS A 9 -17.27 -22.15 8.52
C LYS A 9 -17.64 -21.09 9.55
N LYS A 10 -17.96 -21.50 10.78
CA LYS A 10 -18.23 -20.59 11.90
C LYS A 10 -16.96 -19.80 12.25
N ALA A 11 -17.11 -18.52 12.47
CA ALA A 11 -16.08 -17.59 12.86
C ALA A 11 -16.63 -16.58 13.87
N SER A 12 -15.73 -15.93 14.60
CA SER A 12 -16.07 -14.84 15.52
C SER A 12 -15.18 -13.63 15.28
N ALA A 13 -15.67 -12.45 15.59
CA ALA A 13 -14.94 -11.19 15.47
C ALA A 13 -15.13 -10.32 16.70
N GLU A 14 -14.22 -9.41 16.95
CA GLU A 14 -14.43 -8.32 17.89
C GLU A 14 -15.41 -7.31 17.32
N GLU A 15 -16.05 -6.52 18.18
CA GLU A 15 -16.93 -5.46 17.73
C GLU A 15 -16.15 -4.40 16.94
N GLY A 16 -16.59 -4.08 15.73
CA GLY A 16 -15.90 -3.16 14.83
C GLY A 16 -14.77 -3.76 14.02
N GLU A 17 -14.39 -5.03 14.26
CA GLU A 17 -13.38 -5.71 13.44
C GLU A 17 -13.88 -5.86 12.00
N THR A 18 -12.98 -5.63 11.02
CA THR A 18 -13.34 -5.77 9.60
C THR A 18 -13.39 -7.24 9.16
N ILE A 19 -14.21 -7.53 8.15
CA ILE A 19 -14.26 -8.88 7.55
C ILE A 19 -12.87 -9.35 7.11
N LEU A 20 -12.03 -8.45 6.56
CA LEU A 20 -10.67 -8.80 6.12
C LEU A 20 -9.82 -9.32 7.27
N ASN A 21 -9.82 -8.60 8.41
CA ASN A 21 -8.99 -8.97 9.56
C ASN A 21 -9.47 -10.29 10.18
N ALA A 22 -10.79 -10.41 10.39
CA ALA A 22 -11.37 -11.64 10.89
C ALA A 22 -11.10 -12.84 9.95
N ALA A 23 -11.25 -12.66 8.63
CA ALA A 23 -10.99 -13.71 7.64
C ALA A 23 -9.51 -14.16 7.67
N ARG A 24 -8.56 -13.22 7.70
CA ARG A 24 -7.13 -13.55 7.78
C ARG A 24 -6.76 -14.31 9.05
N ARG A 25 -7.32 -13.93 10.19
CA ARG A 25 -7.14 -14.65 11.46
C ARG A 25 -7.66 -16.08 11.38
N GLU A 26 -8.75 -16.31 10.66
CA GLU A 26 -9.33 -17.64 10.43
C GLU A 26 -8.67 -18.43 9.28
N GLY A 27 -7.58 -17.89 8.69
CA GLY A 27 -6.79 -18.55 7.64
C GLY A 27 -7.37 -18.43 6.23
N PHE A 28 -8.31 -17.51 5.99
CA PHE A 28 -8.82 -17.22 4.65
C PHE A 28 -7.98 -16.14 3.98
N ASP A 29 -7.48 -16.43 2.78
CA ASP A 29 -6.77 -15.43 1.98
C ASP A 29 -7.74 -14.59 1.16
N ILE A 30 -7.69 -13.27 1.39
CA ILE A 30 -8.43 -12.28 0.61
C ILE A 30 -7.41 -11.29 0.03
N PRO A 31 -7.26 -11.20 -1.30
CA PRO A 31 -6.23 -10.37 -1.92
C PRO A 31 -6.46 -8.88 -1.67
N THR A 32 -5.38 -8.17 -1.39
CA THR A 32 -5.39 -6.72 -1.14
C THR A 32 -4.16 -6.06 -1.74
N LEU A 33 -4.28 -4.79 -2.17
CA LEU A 33 -3.16 -3.96 -2.63
C LEU A 33 -3.12 -2.59 -1.93
N CYS A 34 -4.21 -2.14 -1.31
CA CYS A 34 -4.28 -0.83 -0.65
C CYS A 34 -4.49 -0.94 0.87
N TYR A 35 -4.30 -2.11 1.43
CA TYR A 35 -4.38 -2.38 2.86
C TYR A 35 -2.97 -2.56 3.45
N HIS A 36 -2.75 -2.02 4.63
CA HIS A 36 -1.56 -2.26 5.44
C HIS A 36 -1.96 -2.29 6.92
N ASP A 37 -1.41 -3.19 7.70
CA ASP A 37 -1.85 -3.44 9.09
C ASP A 37 -1.79 -2.18 9.96
N THR A 38 -0.75 -1.35 9.81
CA THR A 38 -0.60 -0.11 10.60
C THR A 38 -1.34 1.10 10.03
N LEU A 39 -1.65 1.12 8.72
CA LEU A 39 -2.29 2.26 8.04
C LEU A 39 -3.77 2.02 7.71
N GLY A 40 -4.24 0.79 7.90
CA GLY A 40 -5.57 0.38 7.47
C GLY A 40 -5.74 0.43 5.95
N SER A 41 -6.95 0.72 5.51
CA SER A 41 -7.32 0.76 4.09
C SER A 41 -8.17 1.99 3.76
N ASP A 42 -8.08 2.43 2.50
CA ASP A 42 -9.00 3.41 1.91
C ASP A 42 -10.00 2.75 0.93
N GLY A 43 -10.00 1.40 0.82
CA GLY A 43 -10.88 0.66 -0.10
C GLY A 43 -10.67 0.95 -1.57
N ARG A 44 -9.49 1.42 -1.98
CA ARG A 44 -9.23 1.96 -3.33
C ARG A 44 -9.03 0.87 -4.40
N CYS A 45 -8.30 -0.20 -4.08
CA CYS A 45 -7.95 -1.22 -5.08
C CYS A 45 -9.10 -2.15 -5.45
N ARG A 46 -10.12 -2.29 -4.60
CA ARG A 46 -11.31 -3.15 -4.81
C ARG A 46 -11.02 -4.65 -5.00
N LEU A 47 -9.83 -5.13 -4.72
CA LEU A 47 -9.50 -6.57 -4.80
C LEU A 47 -10.11 -7.39 -3.65
N CYS A 48 -10.27 -6.78 -2.48
CA CYS A 48 -10.78 -7.42 -1.29
C CYS A 48 -12.32 -7.60 -1.28
N MET A 49 -12.98 -7.55 -2.44
CA MET A 49 -14.42 -7.75 -2.53
C MET A 49 -14.82 -9.13 -2.03
N VAL A 50 -15.87 -9.17 -1.23
CA VAL A 50 -16.54 -10.39 -0.75
C VAL A 50 -18.05 -10.23 -0.88
N GLU A 51 -18.75 -11.33 -0.92
CA GLU A 51 -20.21 -11.35 -0.87
C GLU A 51 -20.66 -11.52 0.58
N VAL A 52 -21.57 -10.67 1.03
CA VAL A 52 -22.21 -10.75 2.35
C VAL A 52 -23.68 -11.03 2.18
N ARG A 53 -24.19 -12.04 2.88
CA ARG A 53 -25.60 -12.37 2.97
C ARG A 53 -26.10 -12.19 4.40
N LYS A 54 -27.30 -11.63 4.53
CA LYS A 54 -28.03 -11.55 5.80
C LYS A 54 -29.53 -11.74 5.54
N GLY A 55 -30.06 -12.89 5.89
CA GLY A 55 -31.41 -13.31 5.48
C GLY A 55 -31.52 -13.34 3.94
N SER A 56 -32.49 -12.64 3.36
CA SER A 56 -32.68 -12.56 1.91
C SER A 56 -31.81 -11.51 1.20
N ARG A 57 -31.06 -10.70 1.96
CA ARG A 57 -30.23 -9.63 1.38
C ARG A 57 -28.85 -10.16 1.01
N LYS A 58 -28.43 -9.84 -0.22
CA LYS A 58 -27.12 -10.15 -0.77
C LYS A 58 -26.43 -8.86 -1.22
N ARG A 59 -25.15 -8.67 -0.86
CA ARG A 59 -24.36 -7.49 -1.24
C ARG A 59 -22.90 -7.88 -1.48
N LEU A 60 -22.24 -7.20 -2.43
CA LEU A 60 -20.80 -7.20 -2.59
C LEU A 60 -20.22 -6.02 -1.83
N VAL A 61 -19.26 -6.28 -0.93
CA VAL A 61 -18.63 -5.26 -0.08
C VAL A 61 -17.11 -5.38 -0.11
N THR A 62 -16.43 -4.30 0.24
CA THR A 62 -14.97 -4.32 0.46
C THR A 62 -14.67 -4.83 1.87
N SER A 63 -14.14 -6.04 1.98
CA SER A 63 -13.87 -6.67 3.28
C SER A 63 -12.93 -5.85 4.19
N CYS A 64 -12.03 -5.07 3.60
CA CYS A 64 -11.08 -4.22 4.34
C CYS A 64 -11.70 -3.00 5.05
N LEU A 65 -12.96 -2.68 4.75
CA LEU A 65 -13.69 -1.55 5.36
C LEU A 65 -15.00 -1.96 6.02
N TYR A 66 -15.53 -3.14 5.67
CA TYR A 66 -16.84 -3.57 6.18
C TYR A 66 -16.68 -4.26 7.54
N PRO A 67 -17.26 -3.71 8.61
CA PRO A 67 -17.23 -4.35 9.92
C PRO A 67 -18.06 -5.63 9.93
N VAL A 68 -17.64 -6.60 10.72
CA VAL A 68 -18.41 -7.82 10.92
C VAL A 68 -19.69 -7.51 11.68
N GLU A 69 -20.82 -8.01 11.19
CA GLU A 69 -22.13 -7.95 11.83
C GLU A 69 -22.57 -9.34 12.26
N SER A 70 -23.36 -9.43 13.33
CA SER A 70 -23.90 -10.71 13.80
C SER A 70 -24.83 -11.34 12.76
N GLY A 71 -24.66 -12.66 12.56
CA GLY A 71 -25.49 -13.48 11.69
C GLY A 71 -25.30 -13.24 10.19
N ILE A 72 -24.20 -12.57 9.78
CA ILE A 72 -23.87 -12.52 8.36
C ILE A 72 -23.17 -13.79 7.90
N GLU A 73 -23.37 -14.11 6.63
CA GLU A 73 -22.63 -15.14 5.90
C GLU A 73 -21.72 -14.45 4.88
N VAL A 74 -20.42 -14.72 4.96
CA VAL A 74 -19.40 -14.14 4.07
C VAL A 74 -18.93 -15.20 3.09
N PHE A 75 -18.89 -14.86 1.80
CA PHE A 75 -18.36 -15.71 0.75
C PHE A 75 -17.20 -14.99 0.07
N THR A 76 -16.02 -15.63 0.09
CA THR A 76 -14.78 -15.05 -0.47
C THR A 76 -14.59 -15.38 -1.94
N GLU A 77 -15.32 -16.37 -2.47
CA GLU A 77 -15.14 -16.94 -3.83
C GLU A 77 -16.46 -17.24 -4.55
N SER A 78 -17.56 -16.53 -4.20
CA SER A 78 -18.78 -16.68 -4.98
C SER A 78 -18.56 -16.26 -6.44
N PRO A 79 -19.40 -16.74 -7.40
CA PRO A 79 -19.28 -16.36 -8.81
C PRO A 79 -19.23 -14.84 -9.03
N ASP A 80 -20.01 -14.07 -8.28
CA ASP A 80 -20.03 -12.62 -8.37
C ASP A 80 -18.74 -12.00 -7.84
N VAL A 81 -18.17 -12.52 -6.75
CA VAL A 81 -16.88 -12.08 -6.20
C VAL A 81 -15.76 -12.33 -7.22
N LEU A 82 -15.71 -13.51 -7.81
CA LEU A 82 -14.70 -13.86 -8.80
C LEU A 82 -14.81 -12.98 -10.06
N LEU A 83 -16.05 -12.73 -10.53
CA LEU A 83 -16.30 -11.85 -11.68
C LEU A 83 -15.83 -10.42 -11.42
N VAL A 84 -16.18 -9.85 -10.25
CA VAL A 84 -15.75 -8.49 -9.88
C VAL A 84 -14.22 -8.43 -9.74
N ARG A 85 -13.60 -9.42 -9.12
CA ARG A 85 -12.13 -9.46 -8.94
C ARG A 85 -11.40 -9.51 -10.28
N LYS A 86 -11.89 -10.34 -11.23
CA LYS A 86 -11.38 -10.37 -12.61
C LYS A 86 -11.52 -9.01 -13.30
N THR A 87 -12.69 -8.39 -13.22
CA THR A 87 -12.93 -7.07 -13.83
C THR A 87 -12.02 -5.99 -13.24
N VAL A 88 -11.81 -6.00 -11.94
CA VAL A 88 -10.88 -5.08 -11.25
C VAL A 88 -9.45 -5.30 -11.74
N LEU A 89 -9.02 -6.56 -11.87
CA LEU A 89 -7.67 -6.87 -12.37
C LEU A 89 -7.48 -6.46 -13.83
N GLU A 90 -8.49 -6.62 -14.70
CA GLU A 90 -8.45 -6.07 -16.07
C GLU A 90 -8.24 -4.54 -16.07
N LEU A 91 -8.98 -3.82 -15.20
CA LEU A 91 -8.84 -2.35 -15.07
C LEU A 91 -7.45 -1.95 -14.53
N LEU A 92 -6.92 -2.70 -13.56
CA LEU A 92 -5.59 -2.47 -13.02
C LEU A 92 -4.49 -2.77 -14.05
N LEU A 93 -4.64 -3.84 -14.85
CA LEU A 93 -3.73 -4.13 -15.97
C LEU A 93 -3.79 -3.05 -17.06
N ALA A 94 -4.99 -2.54 -17.38
CA ALA A 94 -5.12 -1.45 -18.33
C ALA A 94 -4.40 -0.19 -17.85
N ARG A 95 -4.50 0.12 -16.56
CA ARG A 95 -3.84 1.27 -15.93
C ARG A 95 -2.33 1.10 -15.75
N CYS A 96 -1.88 -0.09 -15.36
CA CYS A 96 -0.51 -0.39 -14.96
C CYS A 96 0.02 -1.65 -15.66
N PRO A 97 0.08 -1.65 -17.00
CA PRO A 97 0.41 -2.85 -17.78
C PRO A 97 1.81 -3.40 -17.48
N ASN A 98 2.72 -2.56 -17.01
CA ASN A 98 4.12 -2.88 -16.71
C ASN A 98 4.37 -3.25 -15.23
N SER A 99 3.31 -3.40 -14.40
CA SER A 99 3.45 -3.82 -13.00
C SER A 99 3.49 -5.34 -12.90
N GLU A 100 4.63 -5.90 -12.50
CA GLU A 100 4.80 -7.34 -12.27
C GLU A 100 3.80 -7.88 -11.25
N THR A 101 3.54 -7.13 -10.17
CA THR A 101 2.55 -7.49 -9.15
C THR A 101 1.15 -7.63 -9.75
N ILE A 102 0.74 -6.69 -10.62
CA ILE A 102 -0.58 -6.73 -11.24
C ILE A 102 -0.65 -7.85 -12.28
N GLN A 103 0.40 -8.05 -13.07
CA GLN A 103 0.49 -9.16 -14.03
C GLN A 103 0.39 -10.53 -13.33
N TYR A 104 1.11 -10.69 -12.22
CA TYR A 104 1.06 -11.90 -11.41
C TYR A 104 -0.37 -12.17 -10.88
N LEU A 105 -0.99 -11.19 -10.23
CA LEU A 105 -2.36 -11.32 -9.70
C LEU A 105 -3.39 -11.59 -10.81
N ALA A 106 -3.24 -10.96 -11.96
CA ALA A 106 -4.11 -11.19 -13.10
C ALA A 106 -4.03 -12.64 -13.59
N LYS A 107 -2.82 -13.18 -13.72
CA LYS A 107 -2.59 -14.58 -14.10
C LYS A 107 -3.20 -15.56 -13.09
N GLU A 108 -2.96 -15.35 -11.78
CA GLU A 108 -3.53 -16.16 -10.70
C GLU A 108 -5.07 -16.19 -10.73
N HIS A 109 -5.71 -15.11 -11.17
CA HIS A 109 -7.16 -15.02 -11.27
C HIS A 109 -7.72 -15.31 -12.68
N GLY A 110 -6.90 -15.87 -13.60
CA GLY A 110 -7.31 -16.26 -14.94
C GLY A 110 -7.76 -15.07 -15.80
N VAL A 111 -7.03 -13.95 -15.73
CA VAL A 111 -7.20 -12.78 -16.59
C VAL A 111 -6.13 -12.85 -17.67
N ASP A 112 -6.45 -13.45 -18.81
CA ASP A 112 -5.53 -13.63 -19.94
C ASP A 112 -5.60 -12.45 -20.93
N THR A 113 -6.74 -11.79 -21.00
CA THR A 113 -6.99 -10.67 -21.90
C THR A 113 -7.66 -9.51 -21.17
N ILE A 114 -7.45 -8.31 -21.65
CA ILE A 114 -8.11 -7.10 -21.13
C ILE A 114 -8.99 -6.45 -22.19
N ARG A 115 -10.18 -6.03 -21.79
CA ARG A 115 -11.16 -5.36 -22.65
C ARG A 115 -10.92 -3.86 -22.77
N TYR A 116 -10.00 -3.31 -21.99
CA TYR A 116 -9.74 -1.87 -21.87
C TYR A 116 -8.43 -1.48 -22.54
N SER A 117 -8.34 -0.25 -23.02
CA SER A 117 -7.09 0.30 -23.59
C SER A 117 -6.01 0.40 -22.51
N LYS A 118 -4.79 -0.02 -22.84
CA LYS A 118 -3.63 0.10 -21.94
C LYS A 118 -3.16 1.54 -21.87
N ASP A 119 -2.90 2.00 -20.65
CA ASP A 119 -2.29 3.30 -20.38
C ASP A 119 -0.79 3.10 -20.10
N ASN A 120 0.03 3.20 -21.14
CA ASN A 120 1.46 2.97 -21.06
C ASN A 120 2.23 4.10 -20.36
N ASP A 121 1.63 5.29 -20.23
CA ASP A 121 2.30 6.50 -19.73
C ASP A 121 2.23 6.65 -18.20
N LYS A 122 1.34 5.92 -17.53
CA LYS A 122 1.12 6.05 -16.07
C LYS A 122 2.01 5.18 -15.19
N GLY A 123 2.93 4.46 -15.78
CA GLY A 123 3.86 3.60 -15.06
C GLY A 123 3.15 2.49 -14.29
N LYS A 124 3.51 2.31 -13.00
CA LYS A 124 3.01 1.19 -12.17
C LYS A 124 2.04 1.65 -11.07
N CYS A 125 1.60 2.92 -11.02
CA CYS A 125 0.82 3.47 -9.91
C CYS A 125 -0.67 3.11 -9.98
N ILE A 126 -1.17 2.38 -8.99
CA ILE A 126 -2.59 2.02 -8.82
C ILE A 126 -3.37 3.03 -7.95
N LEU A 127 -2.77 4.14 -7.54
CA LEU A 127 -3.37 5.16 -6.66
C LEU A 127 -3.85 4.61 -5.31
N CYS A 128 -3.17 3.62 -4.74
CA CYS A 128 -3.56 2.99 -3.48
C CYS A 128 -3.46 3.91 -2.26
N ASN A 129 -2.72 5.03 -2.35
CA ASN A 129 -2.51 6.02 -1.29
C ASN A 129 -1.57 5.58 -0.15
N LEU A 130 -1.04 4.38 -0.14
CA LEU A 130 -0.18 3.91 0.96
C LEU A 130 1.07 4.77 1.15
N CYS A 131 1.71 5.21 0.07
CA CYS A 131 2.90 6.06 0.13
C CYS A 131 2.62 7.43 0.75
N VAL A 132 1.46 8.05 0.45
CA VAL A 132 1.03 9.33 1.05
C VAL A 132 0.77 9.12 2.53
N LYS A 133 -0.04 8.12 2.90
CA LYS A 133 -0.35 7.81 4.31
C LYS A 133 0.89 7.46 5.11
N THR A 134 1.81 6.66 4.57
CA THR A 134 3.08 6.36 5.24
C THR A 134 3.91 7.62 5.48
N CYS A 135 3.99 8.52 4.49
CA CYS A 135 4.73 9.76 4.62
C CYS A 135 4.14 10.68 5.70
N GLU A 136 2.81 10.74 5.77
CA GLU A 136 2.07 11.58 6.72
C GLU A 136 2.03 10.97 8.12
N PHE A 137 1.57 9.72 8.26
CA PHE A 137 1.25 9.15 9.58
C PHE A 137 2.40 8.36 10.21
N ASN A 138 3.19 7.62 9.41
CA ASN A 138 4.29 6.82 9.97
C ASN A 138 5.58 7.62 10.08
N VAL A 139 5.93 8.39 9.03
CA VAL A 139 7.14 9.23 9.02
C VAL A 139 6.87 10.59 9.67
N GLY A 140 5.71 11.20 9.40
CA GLY A 140 5.29 12.46 9.99
C GLY A 140 5.83 13.71 9.29
N VAL A 141 6.19 13.61 7.99
CA VAL A 141 6.71 14.74 7.19
C VAL A 141 5.74 15.23 6.10
N ALA A 142 4.73 14.42 5.73
CA ALA A 142 3.67 14.76 4.77
C ALA A 142 4.17 15.34 3.43
N ALA A 143 5.34 14.89 2.95
CA ALA A 143 5.99 15.41 1.74
C ALA A 143 5.32 14.96 0.43
N LEU A 144 4.31 14.07 0.48
CA LEU A 144 3.61 13.52 -0.68
C LEU A 144 2.12 13.85 -0.63
N CYS A 145 1.52 14.02 -1.80
CA CYS A 145 0.09 14.25 -1.94
C CYS A 145 -0.50 13.56 -3.18
N MET A 146 -1.84 13.50 -3.22
CA MET A 146 -2.58 13.15 -4.45
C MET A 146 -2.94 14.45 -5.18
N SER A 147 -2.57 14.56 -6.44
CA SER A 147 -2.90 15.70 -7.30
C SER A 147 -3.71 15.25 -8.52
N GLY A 148 -4.46 16.19 -9.10
CA GLY A 148 -5.28 15.97 -10.29
C GLY A 148 -6.60 15.24 -10.02
N LYS A 149 -7.43 15.14 -11.06
CA LYS A 149 -8.76 14.49 -11.04
C LYS A 149 -8.87 13.50 -12.20
N GLY A 150 -9.73 12.49 -12.03
CA GLY A 150 -10.01 11.48 -13.06
C GLY A 150 -8.73 10.86 -13.61
N PRO A 151 -8.56 10.83 -14.95
CA PRO A 151 -7.38 10.25 -15.59
C PRO A 151 -6.06 10.95 -15.25
N LEU A 152 -6.11 12.22 -14.85
CA LEU A 152 -4.92 13.01 -14.50
C LEU A 152 -4.48 12.83 -13.04
N LYS A 153 -5.20 12.03 -12.26
CA LYS A 153 -4.86 11.80 -10.86
C LYS A 153 -3.55 11.03 -10.73
N LYS A 154 -2.64 11.57 -9.91
CA LYS A 154 -1.32 10.99 -9.64
C LYS A 154 -0.87 11.26 -8.22
N VAL A 155 0.06 10.44 -7.72
CA VAL A 155 0.87 10.75 -6.53
C VAL A 155 2.00 11.66 -6.95
N THR A 156 2.27 12.69 -6.17
CA THR A 156 3.33 13.66 -6.44
C THR A 156 3.77 14.35 -5.14
N THR A 157 4.85 15.08 -5.21
CA THR A 157 5.20 16.13 -4.25
C THR A 157 4.34 17.37 -4.47
N PRO A 158 4.17 18.27 -3.48
CA PRO A 158 3.47 19.53 -3.67
C PRO A 158 3.97 20.29 -4.89
N TYR A 159 3.05 20.78 -5.71
CA TYR A 159 3.33 21.51 -6.97
C TYR A 159 4.15 20.73 -8.04
N GLY A 160 4.48 19.45 -7.79
CA GLY A 160 5.36 18.66 -8.64
C GLY A 160 6.85 18.97 -8.49
N GLU A 161 7.20 19.84 -7.55
CA GLU A 161 8.57 20.24 -7.25
C GLU A 161 9.18 19.37 -6.14
N PRO A 162 10.52 19.28 -6.01
CA PRO A 162 11.16 18.61 -4.89
C PRO A 162 10.66 19.18 -3.55
N SER A 163 10.02 18.35 -2.71
CA SER A 163 9.47 18.82 -1.44
C SER A 163 10.58 19.14 -0.45
N HIS A 164 10.52 20.33 0.17
CA HIS A 164 11.41 20.71 1.26
C HIS A 164 11.29 19.71 2.44
N ASP A 165 10.09 19.26 2.76
CA ASP A 165 9.81 18.39 3.90
C ASP A 165 10.25 16.93 3.69
N CYS A 166 10.57 16.55 2.45
CA CYS A 166 11.06 15.20 2.18
C CYS A 166 12.47 15.01 2.76
N ILE A 167 12.63 13.98 3.58
CA ILE A 167 13.88 13.59 4.24
C ILE A 167 14.61 12.41 3.57
N GLY A 168 14.12 11.95 2.41
CA GLY A 168 14.77 10.88 1.65
C GLY A 168 14.71 9.48 2.29
N CYS A 169 13.84 9.24 3.27
CA CYS A 169 13.82 8.00 4.06
C CYS A 169 13.49 6.71 3.28
N GLY A 170 12.87 6.81 2.09
CA GLY A 170 12.50 5.65 1.27
C GLY A 170 11.27 4.85 1.75
N ALA A 171 10.59 5.26 2.83
CA ALA A 171 9.42 4.54 3.35
C ALA A 171 8.30 4.40 2.29
N CYS A 172 8.10 5.41 1.45
CA CYS A 172 7.15 5.37 0.34
C CYS A 172 7.51 4.35 -0.75
N VAL A 173 8.80 4.07 -0.95
CA VAL A 173 9.28 3.02 -1.88
C VAL A 173 8.98 1.65 -1.29
N ALA A 174 9.36 1.43 -0.02
CA ALA A 174 9.18 0.15 0.66
C ALA A 174 7.71 -0.29 0.75
N ILE A 175 6.78 0.67 0.95
CA ILE A 175 5.36 0.35 1.10
C ILE A 175 4.61 0.22 -0.24
N CYS A 176 5.23 0.60 -1.36
CA CYS A 176 4.56 0.62 -2.66
C CYS A 176 4.32 -0.81 -3.18
N PRO A 177 3.07 -1.31 -3.27
CA PRO A 177 2.80 -2.70 -3.64
C PRO A 177 3.11 -3.01 -5.10
N THR A 178 3.32 -2.00 -5.92
CA THR A 178 3.57 -2.15 -7.36
C THR A 178 4.95 -1.66 -7.80
N GLY A 179 5.81 -1.24 -6.86
CA GLY A 179 7.14 -0.76 -7.16
C GLY A 179 7.16 0.48 -8.08
N HIS A 180 6.15 1.35 -7.98
CA HIS A 180 6.05 2.55 -8.83
C HIS A 180 7.07 3.63 -8.49
N ILE A 181 7.42 3.76 -7.19
CA ILE A 181 8.28 4.85 -6.73
C ILE A 181 9.73 4.45 -6.90
N TYR A 182 10.45 5.24 -7.70
CA TYR A 182 11.86 5.02 -7.96
C TYR A 182 12.73 5.74 -6.92
N MET A 183 13.76 5.06 -6.45
CA MET A 183 14.79 5.58 -5.57
C MET A 183 16.13 4.99 -6.01
N GLU A 184 17.17 5.81 -6.08
CA GLU A 184 18.52 5.38 -6.44
C GLU A 184 19.53 5.92 -5.44
N ASP A 185 20.42 5.03 -4.98
CA ASP A 185 21.58 5.38 -4.17
C ASP A 185 22.84 5.20 -5.05
N LYS A 186 23.54 6.30 -5.33
CA LYS A 186 24.75 6.29 -6.15
C LYS A 186 25.77 7.30 -5.63
N ASP A 187 27.03 6.89 -5.53
CA ASP A 187 28.17 7.74 -5.15
C ASP A 187 27.93 8.56 -3.86
N GLY A 188 27.27 7.95 -2.86
CA GLY A 188 26.98 8.62 -1.59
C GLY A 188 25.80 9.59 -1.66
N VAL A 189 25.01 9.56 -2.72
CA VAL A 189 23.84 10.40 -2.90
C VAL A 189 22.61 9.52 -3.16
N ARG A 190 21.52 9.76 -2.43
CA ARG A 190 20.18 9.22 -2.72
C ARG A 190 19.39 10.18 -3.57
N THR A 191 18.76 9.69 -4.62
CA THR A 191 17.80 10.45 -5.42
C THR A 191 16.41 9.82 -5.31
N ILE A 192 15.43 10.60 -4.88
CA ILE A 192 14.02 10.22 -4.81
C ILE A 192 13.14 11.46 -4.99
N TRP A 193 12.04 11.37 -5.74
CA TRP A 193 11.13 12.49 -6.00
C TRP A 193 11.86 13.75 -6.55
N ASN A 194 12.82 13.56 -7.43
CA ASN A 194 13.68 14.61 -8.02
C ASN A 194 14.48 15.43 -7.00
N LYS A 195 14.58 14.97 -5.73
CA LYS A 195 15.42 15.58 -4.69
C LYS A 195 16.64 14.69 -4.43
N ARG A 196 17.78 15.32 -4.21
CA ARG A 196 19.06 14.66 -3.91
C ARG A 196 19.35 14.82 -2.43
N PHE A 197 19.83 13.76 -1.80
CA PHE A 197 20.19 13.69 -0.39
C PHE A 197 21.58 13.13 -0.23
N GLU A 198 22.41 13.76 0.58
CA GLU A 198 23.70 13.21 0.96
C GLU A 198 23.51 12.05 1.93
N LEU A 199 24.17 10.92 1.65
CA LEU A 199 24.12 9.75 2.53
C LEU A 199 25.22 9.83 3.57
N ALA A 200 24.87 9.61 4.82
CA ALA A 200 25.82 9.48 5.92
C ALA A 200 26.74 8.27 5.71
N ARG A 201 28.03 8.48 5.93
CA ARG A 201 29.05 7.44 5.89
C ARG A 201 29.31 6.92 7.29
N CYS A 202 29.15 5.63 7.49
CA CYS A 202 29.38 5.01 8.81
C CYS A 202 30.86 5.10 9.19
N PRO A 203 31.20 5.65 10.39
CA PRO A 203 32.59 5.80 10.80
C PRO A 203 33.29 4.47 11.12
N LYS A 204 32.51 3.38 11.39
CA LYS A 204 33.08 2.06 11.69
C LYS A 204 33.35 1.22 10.44
N CYS A 205 32.45 1.22 9.44
CA CYS A 205 32.57 0.33 8.28
C CYS A 205 32.67 1.08 6.94
N ASN A 206 32.67 2.39 6.94
CA ASN A 206 32.77 3.25 5.76
C ASN A 206 31.62 3.12 4.73
N ARG A 207 30.57 2.35 5.00
CA ARG A 207 29.40 2.22 4.10
C ARG A 207 28.45 3.40 4.25
N TYR A 208 27.89 3.85 3.15
CA TYR A 208 26.76 4.78 3.12
C TYR A 208 25.49 4.05 3.57
N HIS A 209 24.58 4.73 4.33
CA HIS A 209 23.40 4.05 4.85
C HIS A 209 22.09 4.85 4.85
N ALA A 210 22.07 6.11 5.24
CA ALA A 210 20.86 6.92 5.32
C ALA A 210 21.15 8.38 4.96
N PRO A 211 20.17 9.14 4.43
CA PRO A 211 20.28 10.57 4.26
C PRO A 211 20.62 11.31 5.55
N LEU A 212 21.46 12.34 5.47
CA LEU A 212 21.76 13.20 6.62
C LEU A 212 20.51 13.86 7.17
N GLU A 213 19.62 14.37 6.32
CA GLU A 213 18.34 14.97 6.72
C GLU A 213 17.44 13.98 7.47
N GLN A 214 17.48 12.69 7.10
CA GLN A 214 16.77 11.65 7.83
C GLN A 214 17.33 11.45 9.25
N LEU A 215 18.66 11.44 9.39
CA LEU A 215 19.31 11.27 10.70
C LEU A 215 19.07 12.49 11.60
N GLU A 216 19.13 13.69 11.07
CA GLU A 216 18.79 14.93 11.77
C GLU A 216 17.34 14.94 12.23
N PHE A 217 16.40 14.53 11.36
CA PHE A 217 14.99 14.41 11.71
C PHE A 217 14.76 13.39 12.83
N ILE A 218 15.43 12.24 12.80
CA ILE A 218 15.35 11.22 13.86
C ILE A 218 15.94 11.77 15.16
N ALA A 219 17.11 12.43 15.11
CA ALA A 219 17.76 13.03 16.28
C ALA A 219 16.83 14.04 16.96
N ALA A 220 16.24 14.94 16.19
CA ALA A 220 15.32 15.97 16.70
C ALA A 220 14.08 15.38 17.40
N ARG A 221 13.57 14.24 16.91
CA ARG A 221 12.37 13.59 17.50
C ARG A 221 12.65 12.64 18.64
N SER A 222 13.78 11.95 18.61
CA SER A 222 14.14 10.94 19.61
C SER A 222 15.02 11.47 20.74
N GLY A 223 15.61 12.66 20.58
CA GLY A 223 16.64 13.19 21.48
C GLY A 223 17.97 12.45 21.38
N THR A 224 18.13 11.53 20.42
CA THR A 224 19.38 10.80 20.21
C THR A 224 20.40 11.70 19.50
N PRO A 225 21.64 11.84 20.01
CA PRO A 225 22.66 12.61 19.32
C PRO A 225 22.92 12.09 17.88
N VAL A 226 23.10 13.01 16.92
CA VAL A 226 23.31 12.66 15.50
C VAL A 226 24.54 11.77 15.33
N GLU A 227 25.59 11.98 16.13
CA GLU A 227 26.84 11.21 16.11
C GLU A 227 26.61 9.72 16.36
N GLN A 228 25.64 9.35 17.20
CA GLN A 228 25.24 7.96 17.44
C GLN A 228 24.45 7.39 16.23
N LEU A 229 23.71 8.24 15.50
CA LEU A 229 22.95 7.83 14.33
C LEU A 229 23.82 7.68 13.08
N LEU A 230 25.02 8.30 13.04
CA LEU A 230 26.02 8.09 11.99
C LEU A 230 26.56 6.65 11.97
N ILE A 231 26.50 5.92 13.08
CA ILE A 231 26.85 4.49 13.10
C ILE A 231 25.69 3.70 12.49
N CYS A 232 25.96 3.00 11.37
CA CYS A 232 24.93 2.23 10.68
C CYS A 232 24.37 1.09 11.56
N PRO A 233 23.12 0.62 11.30
CA PRO A 233 22.48 -0.44 12.10
C PRO A 233 23.29 -1.74 12.21
N SER A 234 24.09 -2.06 11.17
CA SER A 234 24.94 -3.27 11.17
C SER A 234 26.21 -3.15 12.04
N CYS A 235 26.54 -1.95 12.54
CA CYS A 235 27.72 -1.68 13.37
C CYS A 235 27.38 -1.23 14.80
N LYS A 236 26.08 -1.11 15.12
CA LYS A 236 25.58 -0.80 16.48
C LYS A 236 25.73 -1.96 17.44
#